data_89aa5a4047894574c930ac4e35b60812
#
_entry.id   89aa5a4047894574c930ac4e35b60812
#
_cell.length_a   1.000
_cell.length_b   1.000
_cell.length_c   1.000
_cell.angle_alpha   90.00
_cell.angle_beta   90.00
_cell.angle_gamma   90.00
#
_symmetry.space_group_name_H-M   'P 1'
#
loop_
_entity.id
_entity.type
_entity.pdbx_description
1 polymer ?
#
loop_
_entity_poly.entity_id
_entity_poly.type
_entity_poly.pdbx_seq_one_letter_code
_entity_poly.pdbx_strand_id
1 'polypeptide(L)'
;MLAKRIIPCLDIKEGRVVKGTSFVGLRDAGDPVELAARYNQQSADELIFLDITASKENRGTTIDLASRLARELFIPFTIGGGISSLDDIQSLVTAGADKISINSSALSNPGLITDGARRFGSQCIVVAIDAKRLPNENSLSWEVYSHGGSRGTGRDAIDWAKEAEERGAGEILLTSMDADGHQDGFDLELNAAVSSQLNIPVIASGGGGTLDHFADALTVGQADAVLAASVFHYGTYTVSEVKTHLHHRGIP
;
A
#
# COMPACT_ATOMS: atom_id res chain seq x y z
N MET A 1 15.88 -14.11 9.83
CA MET A 1 15.42 -13.09 8.88
C MET A 1 13.90 -13.20 8.85
N LEU A 2 13.16 -12.10 8.91
CA LEU A 2 11.70 -12.12 8.78
C LEU A 2 11.34 -12.46 7.33
N ALA A 3 10.25 -13.23 7.12
CA ALA A 3 9.75 -13.54 5.78
C ALA A 3 9.29 -12.25 5.08
N LYS A 4 9.61 -12.13 3.80
CA LYS A 4 9.15 -11.03 2.95
C LYS A 4 7.71 -11.30 2.50
N ARG A 5 6.89 -10.25 2.34
CA ARG A 5 5.46 -10.36 2.03
C ARG A 5 5.16 -9.93 0.60
N ILE A 6 4.28 -10.67 -0.05
CA ILE A 6 3.73 -10.35 -1.39
C ILE A 6 2.27 -9.96 -1.21
N ILE A 7 1.96 -8.71 -1.56
CA ILE A 7 0.69 -8.04 -1.25
C ILE A 7 -0.01 -7.62 -2.55
N PRO A 8 -1.03 -8.33 -3.01
CA PRO A 8 -1.91 -7.83 -4.06
C PRO A 8 -2.70 -6.60 -3.59
N CYS A 9 -2.76 -5.56 -4.45
CA CYS A 9 -3.56 -4.36 -4.23
C CYS A 9 -4.80 -4.38 -5.12
N LEU A 10 -5.95 -3.99 -4.54
CA LEU A 10 -7.23 -3.89 -5.22
C LEU A 10 -7.76 -2.46 -5.08
N ASP A 11 -7.76 -1.71 -6.20
CA ASP A 11 -8.38 -0.39 -6.26
C ASP A 11 -9.89 -0.53 -6.35
N ILE A 12 -10.61 0.08 -5.43
CA ILE A 12 -12.08 -0.02 -5.32
C ILE A 12 -12.71 1.28 -5.78
N LYS A 13 -13.69 1.15 -6.66
CA LYS A 13 -14.59 2.23 -7.08
C LYS A 13 -16.03 1.74 -7.00
N GLU A 14 -16.87 2.43 -6.22
CA GLU A 14 -18.30 2.09 -6.10
C GLU A 14 -18.54 0.60 -5.74
N GLY A 15 -17.69 0.03 -4.89
CA GLY A 15 -17.77 -1.37 -4.44
C GLY A 15 -17.28 -2.41 -5.44
N ARG A 16 -16.68 -2.00 -6.57
CA ARG A 16 -16.10 -2.88 -7.58
C ARG A 16 -14.58 -2.68 -7.67
N VAL A 17 -13.86 -3.75 -7.96
CA VAL A 17 -12.44 -3.62 -8.29
C VAL A 17 -12.31 -2.99 -9.67
N VAL A 18 -11.51 -1.94 -9.75
CA VAL A 18 -11.22 -1.26 -11.01
C VAL A 18 -9.74 -1.30 -11.32
N LYS A 19 -9.44 -1.15 -12.59
CA LYS A 19 -8.08 -1.09 -13.08
C LYS A 19 -7.92 -0.04 -14.16
N GLY A 20 -6.85 0.74 -14.06
CA GLY A 20 -6.45 1.71 -15.07
C GLY A 20 -4.97 2.04 -14.91
N THR A 21 -4.39 2.73 -15.88
CA THR A 21 -3.04 3.29 -15.78
C THR A 21 -3.18 4.72 -15.25
N SER A 22 -2.49 5.06 -14.17
CA SER A 22 -2.53 6.41 -13.55
C SER A 22 -3.96 6.91 -13.31
N PHE A 23 -4.86 6.02 -12.85
CA PHE A 23 -6.30 6.30 -12.62
C PHE A 23 -7.11 6.76 -13.84
N VAL A 24 -6.57 6.58 -15.05
CA VAL A 24 -7.25 6.92 -16.32
C VAL A 24 -7.71 5.64 -17.02
N GLY A 25 -8.89 5.71 -17.66
CA GLY A 25 -9.43 4.58 -18.43
C GLY A 25 -9.80 3.38 -17.55
N LEU A 26 -10.32 3.60 -16.34
CA LEU A 26 -10.69 2.56 -15.39
C LEU A 26 -11.65 1.53 -16.02
N ARG A 27 -11.29 0.25 -15.92
CA ARG A 27 -12.11 -0.90 -16.33
C ARG A 27 -12.49 -1.69 -15.10
N ASP A 28 -13.69 -2.23 -15.07
CA ASP A 28 -14.14 -3.17 -14.05
C ASP A 28 -13.30 -4.45 -14.13
N ALA A 29 -12.71 -4.86 -13.01
CA ALA A 29 -11.89 -6.06 -12.89
C ALA A 29 -12.59 -7.18 -12.08
N GLY A 30 -13.78 -6.92 -11.52
CA GLY A 30 -14.57 -7.94 -10.85
C GLY A 30 -15.06 -7.58 -9.43
N ASP A 31 -15.64 -8.56 -8.77
CA ASP A 31 -16.04 -8.45 -7.36
C ASP A 31 -14.80 -8.53 -6.45
N PRO A 32 -14.64 -7.61 -5.49
CA PRO A 32 -13.48 -7.59 -4.60
C PRO A 32 -13.35 -8.84 -3.73
N VAL A 33 -14.46 -9.45 -3.30
CA VAL A 33 -14.43 -10.64 -2.44
C VAL A 33 -13.99 -11.88 -3.25
N GLU A 34 -14.48 -12.03 -4.48
CA GLU A 34 -14.05 -13.13 -5.37
C GLU A 34 -12.56 -13.03 -5.70
N LEU A 35 -12.07 -11.83 -5.99
CA LEU A 35 -10.65 -11.60 -6.25
C LEU A 35 -9.80 -11.85 -5.01
N ALA A 36 -10.25 -11.41 -3.85
CA ALA A 36 -9.59 -11.65 -2.58
C ALA A 36 -9.47 -13.15 -2.26
N ALA A 37 -10.55 -13.92 -2.44
CA ALA A 37 -10.54 -15.37 -2.27
C ALA A 37 -9.53 -16.05 -3.22
N ARG A 38 -9.43 -15.59 -4.47
CA ARG A 38 -8.46 -16.08 -5.44
C ARG A 38 -7.02 -15.83 -4.97
N TYR A 39 -6.71 -14.62 -4.48
CA TYR A 39 -5.37 -14.30 -3.99
C TYR A 39 -5.02 -15.04 -2.70
N ASN A 40 -6.00 -15.25 -1.82
CA ASN A 40 -5.84 -16.10 -0.64
C ASN A 40 -5.46 -17.54 -1.04
N GLN A 41 -6.13 -18.11 -2.06
CA GLN A 41 -5.78 -19.44 -2.61
C GLN A 41 -4.39 -19.48 -3.26
N GLN A 42 -3.91 -18.36 -3.81
CA GLN A 42 -2.56 -18.20 -4.36
C GLN A 42 -1.50 -17.95 -3.28
N SER A 43 -1.86 -18.03 -2.01
CA SER A 43 -0.95 -17.83 -0.87
C SER A 43 -0.41 -16.40 -0.76
N ALA A 44 -1.22 -15.39 -1.07
CA ALA A 44 -0.90 -14.01 -0.72
C ALA A 44 -0.69 -13.89 0.80
N ASP A 45 0.26 -13.06 1.22
CA ASP A 45 0.55 -12.88 2.64
C ASP A 45 -0.41 -11.88 3.30
N GLU A 46 -0.88 -10.91 2.52
CA GLU A 46 -1.77 -9.84 2.93
C GLU A 46 -2.47 -9.28 1.69
N LEU A 47 -3.59 -8.59 1.85
CA LEU A 47 -4.27 -7.84 0.78
C LEU A 47 -4.44 -6.38 1.18
N ILE A 48 -4.34 -5.47 0.21
CA ILE A 48 -4.66 -4.06 0.41
C ILE A 48 -5.80 -3.66 -0.53
N PHE A 49 -6.82 -3.00 0.04
CA PHE A 49 -7.95 -2.44 -0.69
C PHE A 49 -7.93 -0.92 -0.56
N LEU A 50 -7.85 -0.22 -1.68
CA LEU A 50 -7.80 1.24 -1.71
C LEU A 50 -9.08 1.77 -2.37
N ASP A 51 -9.95 2.40 -1.59
CA ASP A 51 -11.11 3.11 -2.15
C ASP A 51 -10.64 4.44 -2.77
N ILE A 52 -10.59 4.45 -4.10
CA ILE A 52 -10.12 5.61 -4.89
C ILE A 52 -11.19 6.67 -5.10
N THR A 53 -12.43 6.41 -4.70
CA THR A 53 -13.58 7.34 -4.79
C THR A 53 -14.09 7.79 -3.44
N ALA A 54 -13.37 7.44 -2.37
CA ALA A 54 -13.82 7.65 -1.01
C ALA A 54 -14.17 9.12 -0.74
N SER A 55 -15.46 9.42 -0.83
CA SER A 55 -16.10 10.58 -0.25
C SER A 55 -16.80 10.17 1.05
N LYS A 56 -17.22 11.15 1.86
CA LYS A 56 -18.02 10.85 3.07
C LYS A 56 -19.31 10.09 2.75
N GLU A 57 -19.83 10.25 1.54
CA GLU A 57 -21.07 9.62 1.07
C GLU A 57 -20.91 8.12 0.76
N ASN A 58 -19.71 7.67 0.40
CA ASN A 58 -19.43 6.27 0.02
C ASN A 58 -18.89 5.43 1.18
N ARG A 59 -18.78 5.97 2.39
CA ARG A 59 -18.18 5.28 3.54
C ARG A 59 -18.94 4.01 3.95
N GLY A 60 -20.25 4.02 3.85
CA GLY A 60 -21.07 2.84 4.12
C GLY A 60 -20.69 1.63 3.26
N THR A 61 -20.38 1.87 2.00
CA THR A 61 -19.96 0.84 1.03
C THR A 61 -18.61 0.21 1.43
N THR A 62 -17.67 1.02 1.92
CA THR A 62 -16.34 0.53 2.34
C THR A 62 -16.42 -0.29 3.63
N ILE A 63 -17.30 0.08 4.58
CA ILE A 63 -17.55 -0.67 5.81
C ILE A 63 -18.23 -2.01 5.50
N ASP A 64 -19.22 -2.03 4.60
CA ASP A 64 -19.86 -3.27 4.15
C ASP A 64 -18.87 -4.21 3.47
N LEU A 65 -18.00 -3.65 2.59
CA LEU A 65 -16.94 -4.41 1.96
C LEU A 65 -15.99 -5.03 3.00
N ALA A 66 -15.52 -4.26 3.98
CA ALA A 66 -14.67 -4.78 5.05
C ALA A 66 -15.33 -5.95 5.80
N SER A 67 -16.64 -5.82 6.11
CA SER A 67 -17.41 -6.88 6.77
C SER A 67 -17.57 -8.13 5.91
N ARG A 68 -17.69 -8.01 4.59
CA ARG A 68 -17.75 -9.14 3.65
C ARG A 68 -16.39 -9.83 3.54
N LEU A 69 -15.31 -9.06 3.41
CA LEU A 69 -13.95 -9.58 3.35
C LEU A 69 -13.56 -10.34 4.62
N ALA A 70 -13.88 -9.80 5.80
CA ALA A 70 -13.57 -10.43 7.08
C ALA A 70 -14.23 -11.81 7.29
N ARG A 71 -15.29 -12.13 6.54
CA ARG A 71 -15.95 -13.44 6.59
C ARG A 71 -15.30 -14.49 5.69
N GLU A 72 -14.62 -14.04 4.65
CA GLU A 72 -14.11 -14.89 3.58
C GLU A 72 -12.57 -15.02 3.59
N LEU A 73 -11.87 -14.05 4.20
CA LEU A 73 -10.41 -14.02 4.22
C LEU A 73 -9.86 -14.58 5.53
N PHE A 74 -8.76 -15.33 5.42
CA PHE A 74 -7.98 -15.87 6.53
C PHE A 74 -6.56 -15.31 6.58
N ILE A 75 -6.27 -14.32 5.73
CA ILE A 75 -5.03 -13.54 5.72
C ILE A 75 -5.36 -12.10 6.08
N PRO A 76 -4.40 -11.35 6.66
CA PRO A 76 -4.62 -9.96 7.03
C PRO A 76 -5.01 -9.11 5.81
N PHE A 77 -5.87 -8.12 6.03
CA PHE A 77 -6.17 -7.14 5.01
C PHE A 77 -6.21 -5.71 5.54
N THR A 78 -5.76 -4.81 4.69
CA THR A 78 -5.70 -3.37 4.94
C THR A 78 -6.77 -2.66 4.11
N ILE A 79 -7.46 -1.71 4.72
CA ILE A 79 -8.38 -0.80 4.02
C ILE A 79 -7.77 0.60 4.00
N GLY A 80 -7.75 1.22 2.82
CA GLY A 80 -7.35 2.61 2.63
C GLY A 80 -8.33 3.39 1.78
N GLY A 81 -8.15 4.71 1.75
CA GLY A 81 -9.00 5.63 1.00
C GLY A 81 -10.01 6.39 1.88
N GLY A 82 -9.96 7.73 1.82
CA GLY A 82 -10.90 8.65 2.47
C GLY A 82 -11.00 8.63 3.99
N ILE A 83 -10.13 7.92 4.68
CA ILE A 83 -10.13 7.77 6.14
C ILE A 83 -9.52 9.04 6.75
N SER A 84 -10.27 9.74 7.60
CA SER A 84 -9.91 11.06 8.09
C SER A 84 -10.14 11.30 9.59
N SER A 85 -10.70 10.34 10.30
CA SER A 85 -11.01 10.45 11.72
C SER A 85 -10.81 9.14 12.46
N LEU A 86 -10.73 9.21 13.80
CA LEU A 86 -10.68 8.02 14.66
C LEU A 86 -11.96 7.19 14.58
N ASP A 87 -13.10 7.83 14.33
CA ASP A 87 -14.39 7.13 14.19
C ASP A 87 -14.43 6.32 12.87
N ASP A 88 -13.77 6.83 11.81
CA ASP A 88 -13.60 6.07 10.57
C ASP A 88 -12.76 4.82 10.80
N ILE A 89 -11.62 4.97 11.47
CA ILE A 89 -10.73 3.87 11.84
C ILE A 89 -11.49 2.84 12.69
N GLN A 90 -12.19 3.30 13.75
CA GLN A 90 -12.97 2.43 14.61
C GLN A 90 -14.02 1.63 13.85
N SER A 91 -14.72 2.26 12.92
CA SER A 91 -15.77 1.62 12.13
C SER A 91 -15.21 0.50 11.25
N LEU A 92 -14.08 0.74 10.58
CA LEU A 92 -13.43 -0.25 9.71
C LEU A 92 -12.79 -1.40 10.49
N VAL A 93 -12.12 -1.11 11.61
CA VAL A 93 -11.57 -2.14 12.50
C VAL A 93 -12.69 -2.99 13.10
N THR A 94 -13.81 -2.37 13.52
CA THR A 94 -14.98 -3.11 14.00
C THR A 94 -15.62 -3.96 12.91
N ALA A 95 -15.56 -3.53 11.65
CA ALA A 95 -16.01 -4.31 10.50
C ALA A 95 -15.09 -5.48 10.14
N GLY A 96 -13.87 -5.54 10.73
CA GLY A 96 -12.95 -6.65 10.61
C GLY A 96 -11.66 -6.36 9.85
N ALA A 97 -11.38 -5.10 9.48
CA ALA A 97 -10.09 -4.75 8.89
C ALA A 97 -8.97 -4.89 9.93
N ASP A 98 -7.86 -5.54 9.55
CA ASP A 98 -6.69 -5.73 10.41
C ASP A 98 -5.84 -4.46 10.48
N LYS A 99 -5.74 -3.75 9.35
CA LYS A 99 -4.96 -2.52 9.23
C LYS A 99 -5.72 -1.44 8.46
N ILE A 100 -5.36 -0.21 8.74
CA ILE A 100 -5.95 0.99 8.15
C ILE A 100 -4.84 1.82 7.51
N SER A 101 -4.99 2.13 6.22
CA SER A 101 -4.03 2.98 5.49
C SER A 101 -4.55 4.41 5.39
N ILE A 102 -3.75 5.35 5.90
CA ILE A 102 -4.02 6.79 5.87
C ILE A 102 -2.92 7.53 5.11
N ASN A 103 -3.29 8.50 4.27
CA ASN A 103 -2.38 9.31 3.46
C ASN A 103 -2.64 10.81 3.69
N SER A 104 -3.45 11.46 2.86
CA SER A 104 -3.67 12.92 2.89
C SER A 104 -4.21 13.43 4.22
N SER A 105 -4.98 12.63 4.93
CA SER A 105 -5.46 12.96 6.28
C SER A 105 -4.33 12.99 7.31
N ALA A 106 -3.37 12.07 7.22
CA ALA A 106 -2.19 12.06 8.07
C ALA A 106 -1.30 13.28 7.80
N LEU A 107 -1.13 13.67 6.53
CA LEU A 107 -0.38 14.88 6.15
C LEU A 107 -1.02 16.17 6.69
N SER A 108 -2.35 16.25 6.66
CA SER A 108 -3.09 17.43 7.14
C SER A 108 -3.24 17.46 8.66
N ASN A 109 -3.32 16.32 9.30
CA ASN A 109 -3.43 16.13 10.75
C ASN A 109 -2.56 14.96 11.21
N PRO A 110 -1.25 15.16 11.42
CA PRO A 110 -0.35 14.09 11.88
C PRO A 110 -0.73 13.50 13.25
N GLY A 111 -1.50 14.23 14.06
CA GLY A 111 -2.06 13.72 15.31
C GLY A 111 -2.95 12.48 15.14
N LEU A 112 -3.56 12.31 13.96
CA LEU A 112 -4.37 11.13 13.65
C LEU A 112 -3.55 9.82 13.73
N ILE A 113 -2.26 9.85 13.34
CA ILE A 113 -1.35 8.70 13.47
C ILE A 113 -1.18 8.37 14.96
N THR A 114 -0.84 9.37 15.78
CA THR A 114 -0.57 9.19 17.21
C THR A 114 -1.80 8.68 17.97
N ASP A 115 -2.95 9.28 17.71
CA ASP A 115 -4.19 8.91 18.38
C ASP A 115 -4.71 7.55 17.90
N GLY A 116 -4.56 7.26 16.60
CA GLY A 116 -4.86 5.95 16.02
C GLY A 116 -3.98 4.84 16.60
N ALA A 117 -2.67 5.05 16.64
CA ALA A 117 -1.71 4.09 17.20
C ALA A 117 -1.97 3.85 18.71
N ARG A 118 -2.29 4.90 19.47
CA ARG A 118 -2.61 4.79 20.89
C ARG A 118 -3.89 4.00 21.14
N ARG A 119 -4.91 4.18 20.28
CA ARG A 119 -6.23 3.56 20.46
C ARG A 119 -6.33 2.15 19.92
N PHE A 120 -5.69 1.88 18.77
CA PHE A 120 -5.84 0.61 18.03
C PHE A 120 -4.55 -0.22 17.97
N GLY A 121 -3.43 0.33 18.42
CA GLY A 121 -2.10 -0.27 18.30
C GLY A 121 -1.39 0.19 17.03
N SER A 122 -0.06 0.35 17.10
CA SER A 122 0.77 0.76 15.96
C SER A 122 0.60 -0.17 14.76
N GLN A 123 0.51 -1.48 14.99
CA GLN A 123 0.34 -2.50 13.95
C GLN A 123 -0.92 -2.31 13.09
N CYS A 124 -1.91 -1.55 13.59
CA CYS A 124 -3.14 -1.25 12.85
C CYS A 124 -2.98 -0.05 11.90
N ILE A 125 -1.96 0.80 12.10
CA ILE A 125 -1.81 2.07 11.38
C ILE A 125 -0.71 1.96 10.32
N VAL A 126 -1.12 2.01 9.05
CA VAL A 126 -0.25 2.10 7.88
C VAL A 126 -0.29 3.53 7.37
N VAL A 127 0.86 4.17 7.21
CA VAL A 127 0.93 5.50 6.56
C VAL A 127 1.35 5.32 5.11
N ALA A 128 0.45 5.68 4.19
CA ALA A 128 0.74 5.68 2.77
C ALA A 128 1.44 7.00 2.37
N ILE A 129 2.50 6.87 1.58
CA ILE A 129 3.33 7.98 1.10
C ILE A 129 3.44 7.87 -0.42
N ASP A 130 2.87 8.82 -1.13
CA ASP A 130 3.11 8.99 -2.56
C ASP A 130 4.31 9.92 -2.73
N ALA A 131 5.42 9.38 -3.22
CA ALA A 131 6.68 10.09 -3.35
C ALA A 131 7.04 10.32 -4.82
N LYS A 132 7.46 11.53 -5.13
CA LYS A 132 7.91 11.92 -6.47
C LYS A 132 9.32 12.46 -6.40
N ARG A 133 10.21 11.98 -7.28
CA ARG A 133 11.61 12.43 -7.35
C ARG A 133 11.67 13.91 -7.74
N LEU A 134 12.47 14.66 -7.01
CA LEU A 134 12.77 16.04 -7.35
C LEU A 134 13.92 16.10 -8.36
N PRO A 135 13.83 16.97 -9.39
CA PRO A 135 14.89 17.18 -10.36
C PRO A 135 16.05 17.94 -9.68
N ASN A 136 16.95 17.21 -9.06
CA ASN A 136 18.16 17.78 -8.44
C ASN A 136 19.38 16.97 -8.85
N GLU A 137 20.33 17.61 -9.54
CA GLU A 137 21.54 16.95 -10.03
C GLU A 137 22.53 16.56 -8.91
N ASN A 138 22.41 17.15 -7.73
CA ASN A 138 23.41 17.02 -6.65
C ASN A 138 22.96 16.14 -5.47
N SER A 139 21.70 15.77 -5.37
CA SER A 139 21.20 14.92 -4.28
C SER A 139 19.92 14.17 -4.67
N LEU A 140 19.82 12.90 -4.23
CA LEU A 140 18.59 12.15 -4.31
C LEU A 140 17.61 12.70 -3.27
N SER A 141 16.45 13.16 -3.71
CA SER A 141 15.38 13.65 -2.86
C SER A 141 14.02 13.42 -3.49
N TRP A 142 13.01 13.22 -2.65
CA TRP A 142 11.64 12.97 -3.08
C TRP A 142 10.67 13.81 -2.28
N GLU A 143 9.73 14.43 -2.98
CA GLU A 143 8.64 15.20 -2.39
C GLU A 143 7.42 14.30 -2.17
N VAL A 144 6.78 14.46 -1.01
CA VAL A 144 5.50 13.82 -0.70
C VAL A 144 4.36 14.52 -1.41
N TYR A 145 3.50 13.74 -2.04
CA TYR A 145 2.27 14.20 -2.68
C TYR A 145 1.03 13.77 -1.89
N SER A 146 -0.04 14.52 -2.04
CA SER A 146 -1.34 14.27 -1.43
C SER A 146 -2.44 14.20 -2.49
N HIS A 147 -3.66 13.83 -2.07
CA HIS A 147 -4.84 13.77 -2.93
C HIS A 147 -4.63 12.88 -4.18
N GLY A 148 -4.15 11.64 -3.96
CA GLY A 148 -3.88 10.70 -5.04
C GLY A 148 -2.81 11.19 -6.01
N GLY A 149 -1.74 11.80 -5.50
CA GLY A 149 -0.62 12.28 -6.31
C GLY A 149 -0.85 13.61 -7.04
N SER A 150 -1.98 14.30 -6.78
CA SER A 150 -2.33 15.53 -7.54
C SER A 150 -1.71 16.79 -6.96
N ARG A 151 -1.24 16.79 -5.70
CA ARG A 151 -0.78 18.00 -5.01
C ARG A 151 0.52 17.73 -4.25
N GLY A 152 1.61 18.41 -4.66
CA GLY A 152 2.86 18.46 -3.90
C GLY A 152 2.69 19.16 -2.56
N THR A 153 3.37 18.70 -1.54
CA THR A 153 3.25 19.20 -0.16
C THR A 153 4.44 20.02 0.30
N GLY A 154 5.55 20.00 -0.44
CA GLY A 154 6.82 20.60 -0.06
C GLY A 154 7.55 19.81 1.05
N ARG A 155 7.04 18.64 1.47
CA ARG A 155 7.68 17.79 2.48
C ARG A 155 8.62 16.79 1.82
N ASP A 156 9.78 16.55 2.42
CA ASP A 156 10.67 15.45 2.06
C ASP A 156 10.06 14.10 2.46
N ALA A 157 10.16 13.09 1.59
CA ALA A 157 9.55 11.79 1.82
C ALA A 157 10.23 10.99 2.94
N ILE A 158 11.56 11.12 3.10
CA ILE A 158 12.32 10.44 4.15
C ILE A 158 11.97 11.05 5.51
N ASP A 159 11.95 12.38 5.59
CA ASP A 159 11.62 13.08 6.83
C ASP A 159 10.18 12.81 7.26
N TRP A 160 9.24 12.75 6.30
CA TRP A 160 7.85 12.41 6.59
C TRP A 160 7.69 10.96 7.07
N ALA A 161 8.42 10.01 6.47
CA ALA A 161 8.40 8.62 6.90
C ALA A 161 8.92 8.46 8.34
N LYS A 162 10.00 9.16 8.71
CA LYS A 162 10.50 9.22 10.10
C LYS A 162 9.48 9.82 11.06
N GLU A 163 8.88 10.95 10.70
CA GLU A 163 7.83 11.57 11.52
C GLU A 163 6.65 10.62 11.72
N ALA A 164 6.24 9.87 10.68
CA ALA A 164 5.17 8.90 10.78
C ALA A 164 5.51 7.75 11.76
N GLU A 165 6.73 7.22 11.70
CA GLU A 165 7.22 6.21 12.66
C GLU A 165 7.22 6.77 14.09
N GLU A 166 7.80 7.95 14.32
CA GLU A 166 7.85 8.61 15.63
C GLU A 166 6.46 8.84 16.22
N ARG A 167 5.46 9.07 15.38
CA ARG A 167 4.06 9.25 15.77
C ARG A 167 3.33 7.94 16.04
N GLY A 168 3.96 6.80 15.74
CA GLY A 168 3.44 5.48 16.04
C GLY A 168 2.85 4.73 14.86
N ALA A 169 3.14 5.10 13.61
CA ALA A 169 2.85 4.24 12.48
C ALA A 169 3.52 2.88 12.67
N GLY A 170 2.83 1.82 12.33
CA GLY A 170 3.36 0.45 12.40
C GLY A 170 3.97 0.00 11.08
N GLU A 171 3.68 0.69 9.97
CA GLU A 171 4.14 0.33 8.64
C GLU A 171 4.05 1.53 7.68
N ILE A 172 4.94 1.59 6.70
CA ILE A 172 4.90 2.58 5.60
C ILE A 172 4.54 1.87 4.29
N LEU A 173 3.51 2.34 3.60
CA LEU A 173 3.21 1.99 2.21
C LEU A 173 3.79 3.07 1.30
N LEU A 174 4.93 2.78 0.67
CA LEU A 174 5.71 3.74 -0.10
C LEU A 174 5.50 3.55 -1.60
N THR A 175 4.81 4.48 -2.23
CA THR A 175 4.55 4.47 -3.68
C THR A 175 5.45 5.46 -4.39
N SER A 176 6.28 4.97 -5.32
CA SER A 176 6.99 5.83 -6.27
C SER A 176 6.04 6.25 -7.39
N MET A 177 5.72 7.55 -7.46
CA MET A 177 4.89 8.11 -8.53
C MET A 177 5.59 8.05 -9.90
N ASP A 178 6.91 8.04 -9.90
CA ASP A 178 7.71 7.98 -11.13
C ASP A 178 7.73 6.56 -11.73
N ALA A 179 7.58 5.52 -10.89
CA ALA A 179 7.57 4.12 -11.32
C ALA A 179 6.15 3.56 -11.49
N ASP A 180 5.14 4.16 -10.83
CA ASP A 180 3.78 3.60 -10.80
C ASP A 180 3.13 3.56 -12.18
N GLY A 181 2.59 2.37 -12.53
CA GLY A 181 1.94 2.12 -13.82
C GLY A 181 2.89 1.78 -14.98
N HIS A 182 4.20 1.95 -14.84
CA HIS A 182 5.17 1.73 -15.93
C HIS A 182 5.63 0.27 -16.05
N GLN A 183 5.65 -0.50 -14.97
CA GLN A 183 6.11 -1.90 -14.94
C GLN A 183 7.61 -2.10 -15.28
N ASP A 184 8.42 -1.05 -15.17
CA ASP A 184 9.84 -1.04 -15.51
C ASP A 184 10.75 -1.30 -14.29
N GLY A 185 10.16 -1.62 -13.14
CA GLY A 185 10.84 -1.89 -11.87
C GLY A 185 10.42 -0.92 -10.77
N PHE A 186 10.56 -1.36 -9.51
CA PHE A 186 10.35 -0.50 -8.35
C PHE A 186 11.45 0.56 -8.28
N ASP A 187 11.17 1.72 -7.67
CA ASP A 187 12.21 2.73 -7.37
C ASP A 187 13.09 2.24 -6.22
N LEU A 188 14.17 1.54 -6.57
CA LEU A 188 15.08 0.92 -5.61
C LEU A 188 15.79 1.95 -4.74
N GLU A 189 16.12 3.11 -5.31
CA GLU A 189 16.81 4.19 -4.60
C GLU A 189 15.90 4.80 -3.52
N LEU A 190 14.64 5.09 -3.87
CA LEU A 190 13.64 5.58 -2.92
C LEU A 190 13.42 4.57 -1.79
N ASN A 191 13.17 3.30 -2.16
CA ASN A 191 12.90 2.25 -1.18
C ASN A 191 14.09 2.06 -0.23
N ALA A 192 15.32 1.96 -0.74
CA ALA A 192 16.51 1.82 0.09
C ALA A 192 16.74 3.06 0.99
N ALA A 193 16.52 4.27 0.45
CA ALA A 193 16.69 5.51 1.21
C ALA A 193 15.73 5.59 2.40
N VAL A 194 14.45 5.18 2.22
CA VAL A 194 13.46 5.18 3.30
C VAL A 194 13.68 4.01 4.25
N SER A 195 13.82 2.77 3.73
CA SER A 195 13.95 1.55 4.56
C SER A 195 15.17 1.59 5.48
N SER A 196 16.29 2.16 5.02
CA SER A 196 17.49 2.28 5.84
C SER A 196 17.37 3.24 7.03
N GLN A 197 16.35 4.07 7.06
CA GLN A 197 16.15 5.10 8.09
C GLN A 197 15.05 4.73 9.11
N LEU A 198 14.30 3.66 8.87
CA LEU A 198 13.17 3.24 9.69
C LEU A 198 13.44 1.91 10.37
N ASN A 199 12.75 1.69 11.50
CA ASN A 199 12.71 0.41 12.22
C ASN A 199 11.39 -0.33 12.00
N ILE A 200 10.42 0.30 11.34
CA ILE A 200 9.13 -0.30 10.96
C ILE A 200 9.18 -0.80 9.51
N PRO A 201 8.38 -1.80 9.16
CA PRO A 201 8.34 -2.34 7.81
C PRO A 201 7.98 -1.30 6.74
N VAL A 202 8.63 -1.41 5.57
CA VAL A 202 8.31 -0.63 4.37
C VAL A 202 7.77 -1.55 3.28
N ILE A 203 6.62 -1.21 2.75
CA ILE A 203 5.99 -1.87 1.60
C ILE A 203 6.33 -1.06 0.34
N ALA A 204 7.10 -1.63 -0.57
CA ALA A 204 7.40 -1.02 -1.87
C ALA A 204 6.19 -1.11 -2.80
N SER A 205 5.81 0.01 -3.40
CA SER A 205 4.68 0.13 -4.33
C SER A 205 5.04 0.94 -5.56
N GLY A 206 4.49 0.55 -6.72
CA GLY A 206 4.71 1.19 -8.02
C GLY A 206 5.90 0.60 -8.80
N GLY A 207 5.65 0.13 -10.02
CA GLY A 207 6.68 -0.30 -10.99
C GLY A 207 6.89 -1.80 -11.16
N GLY A 208 6.29 -2.66 -10.33
CA GLY A 208 6.44 -4.10 -10.45
C GLY A 208 5.92 -4.65 -11.79
N GLY A 209 6.80 -5.28 -12.59
CA GLY A 209 6.46 -5.80 -13.91
C GLY A 209 7.00 -7.21 -14.19
N THR A 210 8.16 -7.57 -13.64
CA THR A 210 8.80 -8.89 -13.81
C THR A 210 9.10 -9.53 -12.46
N LEU A 211 9.37 -10.85 -12.45
CA LEU A 211 9.72 -11.57 -11.23
C LEU A 211 11.00 -11.02 -10.57
N ASP A 212 11.97 -10.59 -11.39
CA ASP A 212 13.20 -9.99 -10.88
C ASP A 212 12.97 -8.63 -10.21
N HIS A 213 12.01 -7.83 -10.66
CA HIS A 213 11.66 -6.57 -10.01
C HIS A 213 11.23 -6.77 -8.55
N PHE A 214 10.48 -7.86 -8.25
CA PHE A 214 10.11 -8.19 -6.88
C PHE A 214 11.34 -8.55 -6.03
N ALA A 215 12.26 -9.34 -6.59
CA ALA A 215 13.49 -9.72 -5.90
C ALA A 215 14.38 -8.49 -5.63
N ASP A 216 14.52 -7.59 -6.60
CA ASP A 216 15.34 -6.39 -6.48
C ASP A 216 14.77 -5.41 -5.44
N ALA A 217 13.44 -5.22 -5.38
CA ALA A 217 12.79 -4.41 -4.36
C ALA A 217 13.06 -4.92 -2.93
N LEU A 218 13.03 -6.26 -2.74
CA LEU A 218 13.22 -6.90 -1.44
C LEU A 218 14.70 -7.02 -1.03
N THR A 219 15.63 -6.91 -1.97
CA THR A 219 17.09 -7.02 -1.72
C THR A 219 17.78 -5.67 -1.83
N VAL A 220 17.94 -5.16 -3.03
CA VAL A 220 18.57 -3.85 -3.31
C VAL A 220 17.76 -2.71 -2.73
N GLY A 221 16.43 -2.74 -2.92
CA GLY A 221 15.50 -1.75 -2.37
C GLY A 221 15.26 -1.87 -0.86
N GLN A 222 15.73 -2.96 -0.23
CA GLN A 222 15.61 -3.23 1.22
C GLN A 222 14.18 -3.21 1.77
N ALA A 223 13.16 -3.31 0.91
CA ALA A 223 11.78 -3.35 1.35
C ALA A 223 11.46 -4.65 2.13
N ASP A 224 10.47 -4.59 3.03
CA ASP A 224 10.00 -5.73 3.81
C ASP A 224 8.82 -6.44 3.14
N ALA A 225 8.16 -5.73 2.25
CA ALA A 225 7.08 -6.26 1.43
C ALA A 225 7.04 -5.56 0.07
N VAL A 226 6.39 -6.21 -0.89
CA VAL A 226 6.10 -5.62 -2.20
C VAL A 226 4.62 -5.67 -2.48
N LEU A 227 4.08 -4.55 -2.93
CA LEU A 227 2.71 -4.39 -3.37
C LEU A 227 2.66 -4.30 -4.89
N ALA A 228 1.78 -5.06 -5.50
CA ALA A 228 1.51 -4.97 -6.92
C ALA A 228 0.04 -5.22 -7.24
N ALA A 229 -0.43 -4.63 -8.32
CA ALA A 229 -1.79 -4.76 -8.80
C ALA A 229 -1.83 -5.39 -10.20
N SER A 230 -1.24 -4.71 -11.18
CA SER A 230 -1.35 -5.02 -12.62
C SER A 230 -0.94 -6.43 -12.97
N VAL A 231 0.21 -6.86 -12.51
CA VAL A 231 0.78 -8.18 -12.82
C VAL A 231 -0.12 -9.31 -12.34
N PHE A 232 -0.81 -9.13 -11.22
CA PHE A 232 -1.72 -10.12 -10.65
C PHE A 232 -3.11 -10.07 -11.29
N HIS A 233 -3.66 -8.88 -11.52
CA HIS A 233 -4.99 -8.73 -12.10
C HIS A 233 -5.06 -9.18 -13.56
N TYR A 234 -4.02 -8.89 -14.35
CA TYR A 234 -3.95 -9.33 -15.75
C TYR A 234 -3.46 -10.78 -15.90
N GLY A 235 -3.07 -11.43 -14.77
CA GLY A 235 -2.61 -12.82 -14.80
C GLY A 235 -1.24 -12.98 -15.48
N THR A 236 -0.43 -11.92 -15.51
CA THR A 236 0.96 -12.01 -15.98
C THR A 236 1.76 -12.97 -15.11
N TYR A 237 1.58 -12.86 -13.78
CA TYR A 237 2.08 -13.80 -12.79
C TYR A 237 1.02 -14.04 -11.71
N THR A 238 1.08 -15.22 -11.10
CA THR A 238 0.39 -15.53 -9.84
C THR A 238 1.27 -15.15 -8.65
N VAL A 239 0.68 -14.96 -7.49
CA VAL A 239 1.44 -14.75 -6.24
C VAL A 239 2.36 -15.93 -5.96
N SER A 240 1.90 -17.16 -6.21
CA SER A 240 2.69 -18.37 -6.02
C SER A 240 3.94 -18.44 -6.92
N GLU A 241 3.85 -17.96 -8.17
CA GLU A 241 5.01 -17.88 -9.08
C GLU A 241 6.03 -16.88 -8.58
N VAL A 242 5.60 -15.69 -8.11
CA VAL A 242 6.49 -14.70 -7.48
C VAL A 242 7.20 -15.33 -6.28
N LYS A 243 6.48 -15.95 -5.36
CA LYS A 243 7.06 -16.59 -4.17
C LYS A 243 8.05 -17.71 -4.53
N THR A 244 7.73 -18.54 -5.52
CA THR A 244 8.62 -19.58 -6.02
C THR A 244 9.92 -19.00 -6.55
N HIS A 245 9.84 -17.92 -7.33
CA HIS A 245 11.01 -17.22 -7.84
C HIS A 245 11.87 -16.64 -6.71
N LEU A 246 11.25 -15.96 -5.72
CA LEU A 246 11.94 -15.41 -4.56
C LEU A 246 12.66 -16.50 -3.75
N HIS A 247 11.98 -17.63 -3.53
CA HIS A 247 12.57 -18.78 -2.83
C HIS A 247 13.81 -19.32 -3.57
N HIS A 248 13.77 -19.45 -4.90
CA HIS A 248 14.92 -19.86 -5.71
C HIS A 248 16.09 -18.87 -5.64
N ARG A 249 15.79 -17.58 -5.38
CA ARG A 249 16.79 -16.52 -5.15
C ARG A 249 17.29 -16.46 -3.70
N GLY A 250 16.83 -17.36 -2.81
CA GLY A 250 17.19 -17.40 -1.39
C GLY A 250 16.56 -16.26 -0.56
N ILE A 251 15.49 -15.63 -1.04
CA ILE A 251 14.73 -14.59 -0.34
C ILE A 251 13.59 -15.31 0.42
N PRO A 252 13.55 -15.17 1.78
CA PRO A 252 12.61 -15.89 2.64
C PRO A 252 11.17 -15.37 2.55
#